data_7c0e3d24f4074e833068e50db0135230
#
_entry.id   7c0e3d24f4074e833068e50db0135230
#
_cell.length_a   1.000
_cell.length_b   1.000
_cell.length_c   1.000
_cell.angle_alpha   90.00
_cell.angle_beta   90.00
_cell.angle_gamma   90.00
#
_symmetry.space_group_name_H-M   'P 1'
#
loop_
_entity.id
_entity.type
_entity.pdbx_description
1 polymer ?
#
loop_
_entity_poly.entity_id
_entity_poly.type
_entity_poly.pdbx_seq_one_letter_code
_entity_poly.pdbx_strand_id
1 'polypeptide(L)'
;FLCSMRIISGLHKGFRFPEKNMPHARPTTDRAKEALFNILDQTYYFEDIKVLDLYSGLGSVALEFCSRGTTDITAVDFNRKSIAYINELVAKLEMSLQLEQEKVLSYLAKDENQYDIIFADPPYNDNAEIHALVETISTGNYLRKGGLFILEHQAMTMVDPTFISDKREYGQSTFSFFNFDEEE
;
A
#
# COMPACT_ATOMS: atom_id res chain seq x y z
N PHE A 1 -24.06 6.81 -1.88
CA PHE A 1 -23.15 6.89 -3.05
C PHE A 1 -22.04 5.89 -2.84
N LEU A 2 -22.13 4.72 -3.51
CA LEU A 2 -21.06 3.75 -3.58
C LEU A 2 -19.92 4.38 -4.39
N CYS A 3 -18.82 4.68 -3.74
CA CYS A 3 -17.63 5.21 -4.41
C CYS A 3 -17.02 4.06 -5.22
N SER A 4 -17.26 4.04 -6.53
CA SER A 4 -16.71 3.06 -7.43
C SER A 4 -15.21 3.30 -7.55
N MET A 5 -14.39 2.44 -6.93
CA MET A 5 -12.95 2.45 -7.13
C MET A 5 -12.56 2.24 -8.59
N ARG A 6 -11.53 2.93 -9.04
CA ARG A 6 -10.99 2.78 -10.39
C ARG A 6 -9.47 2.89 -10.40
N ILE A 7 -8.86 2.35 -11.44
CA ILE A 7 -7.44 2.62 -11.76
C ILE A 7 -7.36 4.04 -12.32
N ILE A 8 -6.47 4.87 -11.75
CA ILE A 8 -6.37 6.30 -12.05
C ILE A 8 -5.52 6.54 -13.30
N SER A 9 -4.42 5.79 -13.47
CA SER A 9 -3.46 6.02 -14.55
C SER A 9 -2.84 4.73 -15.06
N GLY A 10 -1.98 4.85 -16.09
CA GLY A 10 -1.27 3.72 -16.68
C GLY A 10 -2.07 2.94 -17.71
N LEU A 11 -1.64 1.71 -17.99
CA LEU A 11 -2.18 0.86 -19.06
C LEU A 11 -3.69 0.57 -18.91
N HIS A 12 -4.15 0.45 -17.66
CA HIS A 12 -5.54 0.11 -17.34
C HIS A 12 -6.35 1.30 -16.79
N LYS A 13 -5.93 2.54 -17.10
CA LYS A 13 -6.62 3.77 -16.69
C LYS A 13 -8.12 3.70 -16.96
N GLY A 14 -8.91 4.02 -15.93
CA GLY A 14 -10.36 4.05 -15.99
C GLY A 14 -11.06 2.72 -15.74
N PHE A 15 -10.31 1.61 -15.58
CA PHE A 15 -10.91 0.34 -15.17
C PHE A 15 -11.58 0.50 -13.81
N ARG A 16 -12.87 0.15 -13.75
CA ARG A 16 -13.66 0.17 -12.51
C ARG A 16 -13.64 -1.19 -11.85
N PHE A 17 -13.33 -1.20 -10.57
CA PHE A 17 -13.34 -2.42 -9.78
C PHE A 17 -14.77 -2.95 -9.66
N PRO A 18 -15.02 -4.24 -9.94
CA PRO A 18 -16.33 -4.85 -9.72
C PRO A 18 -16.72 -4.74 -8.24
N GLU A 19 -17.97 -4.40 -7.99
CA GLU A 19 -18.49 -4.37 -6.63
C GLU A 19 -18.46 -5.77 -6.03
N LYS A 20 -17.83 -5.91 -4.86
CA LYS A 20 -17.94 -7.09 -4.01
C LYS A 20 -18.33 -6.63 -2.60
N ASN A 21 -19.27 -7.37 -2.01
CA ASN A 21 -19.63 -7.13 -0.61
C ASN A 21 -18.49 -7.66 0.29
N MET A 22 -17.53 -6.80 0.57
CA MET A 22 -16.44 -7.03 1.49
C MET A 22 -16.46 -5.96 2.59
N PRO A 23 -17.27 -6.14 3.64
CA PRO A 23 -17.49 -5.12 4.66
C PRO A 23 -16.23 -4.75 5.46
N HIS A 24 -15.17 -5.55 5.34
CA HIS A 24 -13.89 -5.33 6.03
C HIS A 24 -12.88 -4.56 5.18
N ALA A 25 -13.10 -4.42 3.88
CA ALA A 25 -12.20 -3.69 3.01
C ALA A 25 -12.73 -2.27 2.81
N ARG A 26 -12.04 -1.29 3.38
CA ARG A 26 -12.32 0.13 3.13
C ARG A 26 -11.34 0.61 2.06
N PRO A 27 -11.80 0.90 0.85
CA PRO A 27 -10.89 1.32 -0.20
C PRO A 27 -10.36 2.73 0.06
N THR A 28 -9.07 2.94 -0.18
CA THR A 28 -8.49 4.27 -0.37
C THR A 28 -9.30 5.00 -1.43
N THR A 29 -9.78 6.19 -1.14
CA THR A 29 -10.61 6.94 -2.11
C THR A 29 -9.80 7.27 -3.37
N ASP A 30 -10.48 7.36 -4.52
CA ASP A 30 -9.83 7.73 -5.79
C ASP A 30 -9.02 9.03 -5.67
N ARG A 31 -9.55 10.02 -4.93
CA ARG A 31 -8.88 11.30 -4.70
C ARG A 31 -7.60 11.15 -3.88
N ALA A 32 -7.66 10.37 -2.79
CA ALA A 32 -6.49 10.14 -1.95
C ALA A 32 -5.42 9.34 -2.72
N LYS A 33 -5.84 8.30 -3.46
CA LYS A 33 -4.95 7.50 -4.31
C LYS A 33 -4.30 8.34 -5.41
N GLU A 34 -5.06 9.17 -6.12
CA GLU A 34 -4.52 10.07 -7.14
C GLU A 34 -3.47 11.02 -6.55
N ALA A 35 -3.75 11.62 -5.39
CA ALA A 35 -2.82 12.51 -4.72
C ALA A 35 -1.54 11.78 -4.29
N LEU A 36 -1.65 10.56 -3.72
CA LEU A 36 -0.51 9.73 -3.35
C LEU A 36 0.38 9.45 -4.57
N PHE A 37 -0.20 8.97 -5.66
CA PHE A 37 0.57 8.62 -6.85
C PHE A 37 1.15 9.84 -7.57
N ASN A 38 0.54 11.01 -7.48
CA ASN A 38 1.12 12.26 -7.97
C ASN A 38 2.37 12.68 -7.18
N ILE A 39 2.43 12.39 -5.87
CA ILE A 39 3.63 12.60 -5.07
C ILE A 39 4.73 11.62 -5.50
N LEU A 40 4.41 10.33 -5.61
CA LEU A 40 5.37 9.29 -5.97
C LEU A 40 5.96 9.47 -7.37
N ASP A 41 5.15 9.92 -8.33
CA ASP A 41 5.55 10.18 -9.72
C ASP A 41 6.65 11.26 -9.87
N GLN A 42 6.82 12.09 -8.84
CA GLN A 42 7.88 13.11 -8.82
C GLN A 42 9.26 12.53 -8.47
N THR A 43 9.31 11.35 -7.86
CA THR A 43 10.54 10.78 -7.31
C THR A 43 10.89 9.43 -7.94
N TYR A 44 9.88 8.63 -8.30
CA TYR A 44 10.08 7.25 -8.72
C TYR A 44 9.68 7.02 -10.18
N TYR A 45 10.49 6.25 -10.90
CA TYR A 45 10.12 5.62 -12.16
C TYR A 45 9.46 4.28 -11.82
N PHE A 46 8.15 4.15 -12.04
CA PHE A 46 7.37 3.00 -11.57
C PHE A 46 7.84 1.65 -12.14
N GLU A 47 8.42 1.63 -13.31
CA GLU A 47 9.00 0.43 -13.94
C GLU A 47 10.25 -0.11 -13.24
N ASP A 48 10.95 0.74 -12.45
CA ASP A 48 12.26 0.42 -11.89
C ASP A 48 12.20 0.07 -10.39
N ILE A 49 11.03 0.15 -9.75
CA ILE A 49 10.87 -0.01 -8.31
C ILE A 49 10.30 -1.36 -7.90
N LYS A 50 10.68 -1.80 -6.71
CA LYS A 50 10.10 -2.94 -6.00
C LYS A 50 9.17 -2.45 -4.90
N VAL A 51 7.93 -2.95 -4.90
CA VAL A 51 6.85 -2.47 -4.02
C VAL A 51 6.31 -3.59 -3.16
N LEU A 52 6.04 -3.28 -1.89
CA LEU A 52 5.31 -4.12 -0.96
C LEU A 52 4.01 -3.41 -0.55
N ASP A 53 2.87 -4.03 -0.82
CA ASP A 53 1.54 -3.54 -0.43
C ASP A 53 1.00 -4.40 0.71
N LEU A 54 1.01 -3.86 1.92
CA LEU A 54 0.59 -4.51 3.16
C LEU A 54 -0.86 -4.14 3.49
N TYR A 55 -1.65 -5.13 3.96
CA TYR A 55 -3.10 -4.99 4.16
C TYR A 55 -3.80 -4.61 2.86
N SER A 56 -3.45 -5.32 1.77
CA SER A 56 -3.80 -4.92 0.39
C SER A 56 -5.32 -4.89 0.09
N GLY A 57 -6.15 -5.54 0.92
CA GLY A 57 -7.61 -5.46 0.83
C GLY A 57 -8.14 -5.81 -0.56
N LEU A 58 -8.68 -4.82 -1.28
CA LEU A 58 -9.15 -4.98 -2.66
C LEU A 58 -8.05 -4.80 -3.72
N GLY A 59 -6.80 -4.59 -3.30
CA GLY A 59 -5.66 -4.43 -4.21
C GLY A 59 -5.59 -3.08 -4.92
N SER A 60 -6.33 -2.07 -4.43
CA SER A 60 -6.44 -0.77 -5.10
C SER A 60 -5.08 -0.11 -5.35
N VAL A 61 -4.15 -0.21 -4.40
CA VAL A 61 -2.81 0.38 -4.50
C VAL A 61 -1.88 -0.50 -5.33
N ALA A 62 -1.82 -1.81 -5.06
CA ALA A 62 -0.99 -2.75 -5.83
C ALA A 62 -1.34 -2.73 -7.32
N LEU A 63 -2.63 -2.77 -7.68
CA LEU A 63 -3.08 -2.74 -9.08
C LEU A 63 -2.84 -1.38 -9.75
N GLU A 64 -2.84 -0.28 -9.00
CA GLU A 64 -2.43 1.03 -9.51
C GLU A 64 -0.94 1.05 -9.88
N PHE A 65 -0.06 0.52 -9.02
CA PHE A 65 1.37 0.35 -9.34
C PHE A 65 1.56 -0.52 -10.59
N CYS A 66 0.88 -1.68 -10.68
CA CYS A 66 0.92 -2.53 -11.87
C CYS A 66 0.51 -1.77 -13.13
N SER A 67 -0.57 -1.01 -13.07
CA SER A 67 -1.08 -0.24 -14.22
C SER A 67 -0.10 0.84 -14.68
N ARG A 68 0.72 1.37 -13.77
CA ARG A 68 1.75 2.38 -14.06
C ARG A 68 3.09 1.80 -14.48
N GLY A 69 3.21 0.47 -14.57
CA GLY A 69 4.38 -0.21 -15.11
C GLY A 69 5.24 -0.97 -14.12
N THR A 70 4.94 -0.90 -12.82
CA THR A 70 5.69 -1.67 -11.81
C THR A 70 5.43 -3.17 -12.01
N THR A 71 6.50 -3.95 -12.12
CA THR A 71 6.44 -5.41 -12.35
C THR A 71 6.87 -6.24 -11.14
N ASP A 72 7.60 -5.64 -10.19
CA ASP A 72 8.06 -6.29 -8.96
C ASP A 72 7.21 -5.80 -7.77
N ILE A 73 6.04 -6.42 -7.59
CA ILE A 73 5.08 -6.07 -6.54
C ILE A 73 4.71 -7.32 -5.77
N THR A 74 4.72 -7.20 -4.44
CA THR A 74 4.13 -8.17 -3.53
C THR A 74 2.97 -7.53 -2.78
N ALA A 75 1.80 -8.16 -2.80
CA ALA A 75 0.62 -7.74 -2.05
C ALA A 75 0.28 -8.78 -0.99
N VAL A 76 0.16 -8.34 0.26
CA VAL A 76 -0.04 -9.18 1.44
C VAL A 76 -1.39 -8.85 2.08
N ASP A 77 -2.21 -9.86 2.30
CA ASP A 77 -3.44 -9.75 3.08
C ASP A 77 -3.77 -11.11 3.74
N PHE A 78 -4.25 -11.09 4.98
CA PHE A 78 -4.64 -12.35 5.66
C PHE A 78 -5.97 -12.91 5.16
N ASN A 79 -6.80 -12.05 4.54
CA ASN A 79 -8.16 -12.41 4.13
C ASN A 79 -8.16 -13.14 2.79
N ARG A 80 -8.52 -14.42 2.82
CA ARG A 80 -8.61 -15.26 1.62
C ARG A 80 -9.50 -14.67 0.52
N LYS A 81 -10.59 -13.97 0.89
CA LYS A 81 -11.51 -13.36 -0.10
C LYS A 81 -10.84 -12.17 -0.81
N SER A 82 -10.03 -11.39 -0.08
CA SER A 82 -9.22 -10.31 -0.65
C SER A 82 -8.23 -10.85 -1.68
N ILE A 83 -7.44 -11.84 -1.28
CA ILE A 83 -6.46 -12.47 -2.18
C ILE A 83 -7.11 -13.09 -3.41
N ALA A 84 -8.22 -13.81 -3.25
CA ALA A 84 -8.95 -14.38 -4.39
C ALA A 84 -9.49 -13.31 -5.33
N TYR A 85 -9.99 -12.19 -4.79
CA TYR A 85 -10.47 -11.06 -5.57
C TYR A 85 -9.37 -10.38 -6.38
N ILE A 86 -8.22 -10.12 -5.74
CA ILE A 86 -7.08 -9.53 -6.44
C ILE A 86 -6.60 -10.48 -7.55
N ASN A 87 -6.51 -11.77 -7.26
CA ASN A 87 -6.09 -12.77 -8.25
C ASN A 87 -7.02 -12.83 -9.47
N GLU A 88 -8.35 -12.73 -9.28
CA GLU A 88 -9.31 -12.62 -10.38
C GLU A 88 -9.04 -11.38 -11.26
N LEU A 89 -8.73 -10.22 -10.63
CA LEU A 89 -8.44 -8.98 -11.36
C LEU A 89 -7.09 -9.05 -12.09
N VAL A 90 -6.08 -9.60 -11.45
CA VAL A 90 -4.76 -9.82 -12.04
C VAL A 90 -4.87 -10.66 -13.31
N ALA A 91 -5.59 -11.77 -13.25
CA ALA A 91 -5.83 -12.61 -14.42
C ALA A 91 -6.64 -11.87 -15.51
N LYS A 92 -7.70 -11.16 -15.14
CA LYS A 92 -8.56 -10.42 -16.06
C LYS A 92 -7.82 -9.28 -16.78
N LEU A 93 -6.90 -8.61 -16.10
CA LEU A 93 -6.16 -7.46 -16.61
C LEU A 93 -4.79 -7.86 -17.18
N GLU A 94 -4.47 -9.15 -17.21
CA GLU A 94 -3.19 -9.67 -17.67
C GLU A 94 -1.99 -9.00 -16.95
N MET A 95 -2.19 -8.67 -15.67
CA MET A 95 -1.16 -8.11 -14.79
C MET A 95 -0.31 -9.22 -14.16
N SER A 96 0.84 -8.85 -13.60
CA SER A 96 1.69 -9.74 -12.82
C SER A 96 2.04 -9.09 -11.49
N LEU A 97 1.70 -9.77 -10.39
CA LEU A 97 2.16 -9.43 -9.04
C LEU A 97 2.13 -10.68 -8.16
N GLN A 98 2.91 -10.65 -7.09
CA GLN A 98 2.98 -11.73 -6.12
C GLN A 98 1.90 -11.50 -5.05
N LEU A 99 1.14 -12.56 -4.73
CA LEU A 99 0.07 -12.51 -3.72
C LEU A 99 0.42 -13.42 -2.55
N GLU A 100 0.42 -12.87 -1.35
CA GLU A 100 0.71 -13.60 -0.12
C GLU A 100 -0.50 -13.55 0.83
N GLN A 101 -1.05 -14.75 1.13
CA GLN A 101 -2.15 -14.87 2.09
C GLN A 101 -1.60 -15.12 3.49
N GLU A 102 -1.26 -14.05 4.21
CA GLU A 102 -0.68 -14.15 5.54
C GLU A 102 -0.99 -12.89 6.37
N LYS A 103 -0.86 -13.00 7.70
CA LYS A 103 -0.83 -11.83 8.58
C LYS A 103 0.44 -11.02 8.32
N VAL A 104 0.32 -9.70 8.25
CA VAL A 104 1.40 -8.80 7.86
C VAL A 104 2.66 -8.97 8.72
N LEU A 105 2.53 -8.94 10.03
CA LEU A 105 3.71 -9.11 10.92
C LEU A 105 4.36 -10.50 10.80
N SER A 106 3.56 -11.56 10.53
CA SER A 106 4.10 -12.89 10.28
C SER A 106 4.81 -13.00 8.94
N TYR A 107 4.31 -12.30 7.92
CA TYR A 107 4.98 -12.18 6.63
C TYR A 107 6.32 -11.47 6.78
N LEU A 108 6.33 -10.28 7.39
CA LEU A 108 7.54 -9.49 7.61
C LEU A 108 8.62 -10.28 8.40
N ALA A 109 8.22 -11.07 9.39
CA ALA A 109 9.17 -11.88 10.18
C ALA A 109 9.97 -12.91 9.35
N LYS A 110 9.53 -13.24 8.14
CA LYS A 110 10.16 -14.21 7.22
C LYS A 110 10.70 -13.55 5.96
N ASP A 111 10.33 -12.32 5.70
CA ASP A 111 10.69 -11.63 4.48
C ASP A 111 12.12 -11.06 4.58
N GLU A 112 12.96 -11.46 3.64
CA GLU A 112 14.37 -11.04 3.53
C GLU A 112 14.56 -10.00 2.40
N ASN A 113 13.50 -9.58 1.74
CA ASN A 113 13.56 -8.63 0.65
C ASN A 113 13.69 -7.19 1.15
N GLN A 114 14.24 -6.35 0.28
CA GLN A 114 14.23 -4.90 0.43
C GLN A 114 13.41 -4.27 -0.69
N TYR A 115 12.67 -3.21 -0.35
CA TYR A 115 11.73 -2.53 -1.21
C TYR A 115 12.09 -1.05 -1.37
N ASP A 116 11.72 -0.49 -2.51
CA ASP A 116 11.81 0.96 -2.75
C ASP A 116 10.61 1.67 -2.11
N ILE A 117 9.43 1.02 -2.14
CA ILE A 117 8.22 1.52 -1.49
C ILE A 117 7.55 0.39 -0.72
N ILE A 118 7.22 0.67 0.55
CA ILE A 118 6.29 -0.13 1.35
C ILE A 118 5.06 0.73 1.61
N PHE A 119 3.90 0.26 1.19
CA PHE A 119 2.61 0.87 1.52
C PHE A 119 1.85 -0.02 2.51
N ALA A 120 1.19 0.59 3.48
CA ALA A 120 0.35 -0.14 4.43
C ALA A 120 -0.93 0.64 4.76
N ASP A 121 -2.08 -0.07 4.76
CA ASP A 121 -3.39 0.43 5.20
C ASP A 121 -3.98 -0.50 6.28
N PRO A 122 -3.40 -0.52 7.49
CA PRO A 122 -3.86 -1.38 8.57
C PRO A 122 -5.26 -1.00 9.06
N PRO A 123 -6.00 -1.91 9.73
CA PRO A 123 -7.30 -1.61 10.32
C PRO A 123 -7.22 -0.41 11.28
N TYR A 124 -8.06 0.60 11.07
CA TYR A 124 -8.01 1.90 11.76
C TYR A 124 -8.16 1.87 13.28
N ASN A 125 -8.75 0.81 13.83
CA ASN A 125 -9.03 0.73 15.26
C ASN A 125 -7.96 -0.08 16.02
N ASP A 126 -6.90 -0.50 15.38
CA ASP A 126 -5.84 -1.31 15.99
C ASP A 126 -4.54 -0.51 16.11
N ASN A 127 -4.50 0.38 17.10
CA ASN A 127 -3.30 1.16 17.38
C ASN A 127 -2.09 0.27 17.75
N ALA A 128 -2.32 -0.89 18.37
CA ALA A 128 -1.24 -1.81 18.73
C ALA A 128 -0.60 -2.43 17.49
N GLU A 129 -1.40 -2.82 16.49
CA GLU A 129 -0.93 -3.32 15.20
C GLU A 129 -0.14 -2.24 14.45
N ILE A 130 -0.65 -0.99 14.43
CA ILE A 130 0.03 0.13 13.79
C ILE A 130 1.40 0.40 14.45
N HIS A 131 1.48 0.43 15.78
CA HIS A 131 2.74 0.61 16.48
C HIS A 131 3.74 -0.52 16.19
N ALA A 132 3.29 -1.77 16.28
CA ALA A 132 4.12 -2.93 15.98
C ALA A 132 4.63 -2.93 14.53
N LEU A 133 3.79 -2.51 13.58
CA LEU A 133 4.16 -2.38 12.18
C LEU A 133 5.25 -1.32 11.98
N VAL A 134 5.05 -0.11 12.50
CA VAL A 134 6.03 0.98 12.39
C VAL A 134 7.35 0.59 13.04
N GLU A 135 7.32 0.00 14.25
CA GLU A 135 8.51 -0.49 14.93
C GLU A 135 9.23 -1.58 14.11
N THR A 136 8.48 -2.56 13.59
CA THR A 136 9.05 -3.64 12.77
C THR A 136 9.76 -3.10 11.53
N ILE A 137 9.13 -2.18 10.80
CA ILE A 137 9.72 -1.63 9.57
C ILE A 137 10.89 -0.70 9.87
N SER A 138 10.81 0.12 10.94
CA SER A 138 11.88 1.06 11.30
C SER A 138 13.13 0.38 11.83
N THR A 139 13.00 -0.76 12.50
CA THR A 139 14.14 -1.51 13.06
C THR A 139 14.64 -2.62 12.15
N GLY A 140 13.85 -3.01 11.15
CA GLY A 140 14.19 -4.05 10.19
C GLY A 140 14.90 -3.50 8.95
N ASN A 141 15.35 -4.41 8.10
CA ASN A 141 16.07 -4.07 6.87
C ASN A 141 15.16 -4.25 5.63
N TYR A 142 13.97 -3.63 5.67
CA TYR A 142 12.95 -3.81 4.62
C TYR A 142 12.99 -2.75 3.53
N LEU A 143 13.62 -1.59 3.77
CA LEU A 143 13.74 -0.53 2.79
C LEU A 143 15.16 -0.48 2.20
N ARG A 144 15.23 -0.25 0.90
CA ARG A 144 16.47 0.13 0.23
C ARG A 144 16.88 1.55 0.66
N LYS A 145 18.14 1.91 0.47
CA LYS A 145 18.58 3.31 0.67
C LYS A 145 17.73 4.24 -0.21
N GLY A 146 17.17 5.29 0.38
CA GLY A 146 16.21 6.19 -0.26
C GLY A 146 14.80 5.62 -0.41
N GLY A 147 14.54 4.45 0.18
CA GLY A 147 13.21 3.84 0.18
C GLY A 147 12.22 4.55 1.09
N LEU A 148 10.95 4.36 0.84
CA LEU A 148 9.86 5.07 1.48
C LEU A 148 8.83 4.10 2.08
N PHE A 149 8.54 4.26 3.37
CA PHE A 149 7.37 3.63 3.99
C PHE A 149 6.22 4.62 4.05
N ILE A 150 5.05 4.21 3.59
CA ILE A 150 3.83 5.01 3.54
C ILE A 150 2.75 4.30 4.34
N LEU A 151 2.27 4.96 5.38
CA LEU A 151 1.20 4.45 6.22
C LEU A 151 -0.08 5.26 5.98
N GLU A 152 -1.15 4.59 5.53
CA GLU A 152 -2.49 5.16 5.53
C GLU A 152 -3.15 4.94 6.89
N HIS A 153 -3.70 6.00 7.46
CA HIS A 153 -4.38 5.94 8.76
C HIS A 153 -5.42 7.06 8.88
N GLN A 154 -6.23 7.04 9.94
CA GLN A 154 -7.12 8.16 10.25
C GLN A 154 -6.33 9.32 10.87
N ALA A 155 -6.81 10.56 10.68
CA ALA A 155 -6.17 11.76 11.21
C ALA A 155 -5.97 11.73 12.75
N MET A 156 -6.86 11.04 13.46
CA MET A 156 -6.82 10.89 14.93
C MET A 156 -5.91 9.76 15.43
N THR A 157 -5.34 8.95 14.52
CA THR A 157 -4.43 7.87 14.91
C THR A 157 -3.13 8.46 15.42
N MET A 158 -2.71 8.02 16.62
CA MET A 158 -1.42 8.42 17.19
C MET A 158 -0.30 7.58 16.55
N VAL A 159 0.47 8.20 15.68
CA VAL A 159 1.67 7.63 15.10
C VAL A 159 2.87 8.40 15.66
N ASP A 160 3.93 7.68 16.06
CA ASP A 160 5.16 8.31 16.54
C ASP A 160 5.75 9.23 15.45
N PRO A 161 5.89 10.53 15.73
CA PRO A 161 6.34 11.48 14.73
C PRO A 161 7.84 11.42 14.45
N THR A 162 8.62 10.64 15.20
CA THR A 162 10.10 10.67 15.19
C THR A 162 10.68 10.42 13.79
N PHE A 163 10.03 9.57 12.99
CA PHE A 163 10.51 9.19 11.65
C PHE A 163 9.61 9.69 10.52
N ILE A 164 8.59 10.50 10.83
CA ILE A 164 7.69 11.05 9.82
C ILE A 164 8.40 12.18 9.09
N SER A 165 8.71 11.98 7.81
CA SER A 165 9.31 13.00 6.94
C SER A 165 8.26 13.95 6.34
N ASP A 166 7.05 13.45 6.08
CA ASP A 166 5.92 14.24 5.56
C ASP A 166 4.57 13.62 5.97
N LYS A 167 3.53 14.43 6.04
CA LYS A 167 2.17 14.01 6.35
C LYS A 167 1.17 14.75 5.46
N ARG A 168 0.25 14.00 4.84
CA ARG A 168 -0.77 14.53 3.94
C ARG A 168 -2.15 14.01 4.29
N GLU A 169 -3.13 14.91 4.36
CA GLU A 169 -4.51 14.59 4.72
C GLU A 169 -5.45 14.78 3.52
N TYR A 170 -6.23 13.73 3.22
CA TYR A 170 -7.19 13.72 2.13
C TYR A 170 -8.53 13.18 2.63
N GLY A 171 -9.40 14.09 3.08
CA GLY A 171 -10.68 13.71 3.67
C GLY A 171 -10.50 12.96 4.98
N GLN A 172 -10.86 11.68 5.00
CA GLN A 172 -10.69 10.81 6.18
C GLN A 172 -9.38 10.00 6.16
N SER A 173 -8.66 10.01 5.05
CA SER A 173 -7.38 9.31 4.91
C SER A 173 -6.23 10.26 5.17
N THR A 174 -5.28 9.82 5.96
CA THR A 174 -4.00 10.49 6.18
C THR A 174 -2.90 9.57 5.72
N PHE A 175 -1.97 10.07 4.92
CA PHE A 175 -0.74 9.39 4.59
C PHE A 175 0.40 9.99 5.42
N SER A 176 1.07 9.15 6.21
CA SER A 176 2.35 9.48 6.84
C SER A 176 3.46 8.80 6.05
N PHE A 177 4.47 9.59 5.68
CA PHE A 177 5.64 9.15 4.93
C PHE A 177 6.82 9.06 5.89
N PHE A 178 7.49 7.92 5.90
CA PHE A 178 8.62 7.64 6.77
C PHE A 178 9.87 7.43 5.92
N ASN A 179 10.91 8.15 6.25
CA ASN A 179 12.26 7.91 5.76
C ASN A 179 13.12 7.52 6.96
N PHE A 180 13.72 6.34 6.91
CA PHE A 180 14.55 5.82 7.99
C PHE A 180 16.07 5.92 7.66
N ASP A 181 16.44 6.56 6.55
CA ASP A 181 17.83 6.84 6.28
C ASP A 181 18.38 7.76 7.39
N GLU A 182 19.47 7.35 8.01
CA GLU A 182 20.18 8.20 8.96
C GLU A 182 20.69 9.44 8.20
N GLU A 183 20.38 10.64 8.69
CA GLU A 183 21.03 11.85 8.21
C GLU A 183 22.53 11.75 8.53
N GLU A 184 23.36 11.67 7.48
CA GLU A 184 24.83 11.76 7.61
C GLU A 184 25.27 13.17 8.02
#